data_661c4b9895eba9d9d0e131bbdf89f00f
#
_entry.id   661c4b9895eba9d9d0e131bbdf89f00f
#
_cell.length_a   1.000
_cell.length_b   1.000
_cell.length_c   1.000
_cell.angle_alpha   90.00
_cell.angle_beta   90.00
_cell.angle_gamma   90.00
#
_symmetry.space_group_name_H-M   'P 1'
#
loop_
_entity.id
_entity.type
_entity.pdbx_description
1 polymer ?
#
loop_
_entity_poly.entity_id
_entity_poly.type
_entity_poly.pdbx_seq_one_letter_code
_entity_poly.pdbx_strand_id
1 'polypeptide(L)'
;MKYIDKLETKDLVLAKAKMEDLESIYNNYWCSEVTAKYMLWSPQKNLDEARDRLVRTINYQKENLAFLIYDKKTKEAIGQVAFVEIENGIYEDRGLGLGEKFVGNGYGKQVLNCMLEYIFNSLNAQKVYCSCHTDNIPSARMQMSCGLKYSHSIMVTRDKDLLTYKSDNYVITREDWSRR
;
A
#
# COMPACT_ATOMS: atom_id res chain seq x y z
N MET A 1 2.44 -21.50 -2.01
CA MET A 1 2.00 -20.09 -1.85
C MET A 1 1.93 -19.43 -3.22
N LYS A 2 0.91 -18.59 -3.46
CA LYS A 2 0.71 -17.91 -4.75
C LYS A 2 1.71 -16.76 -4.96
N TYR A 3 2.14 -16.09 -3.89
CA TYR A 3 3.00 -14.90 -3.94
C TYR A 3 4.24 -15.05 -3.06
N ILE A 4 5.27 -14.24 -3.34
CA ILE A 4 6.50 -14.20 -2.55
C ILE A 4 6.23 -13.72 -1.11
N ASP A 5 7.04 -14.17 -0.16
CA ASP A 5 6.89 -13.80 1.27
C ASP A 5 7.60 -12.51 1.63
N LYS A 6 8.61 -12.12 0.86
CA LYS A 6 9.48 -10.99 1.17
C LYS A 6 9.99 -10.32 -0.09
N LEU A 7 10.01 -8.98 -0.07
CA LEU A 7 10.69 -8.10 -1.04
C LEU A 7 11.55 -7.11 -0.27
N GLU A 8 12.58 -6.57 -0.92
CA GLU A 8 13.48 -5.60 -0.31
C GLU A 8 13.73 -4.41 -1.22
N THR A 9 13.85 -3.24 -0.61
CA THR A 9 14.32 -2.01 -1.25
C THR A 9 15.67 -1.58 -0.64
N LYS A 10 16.15 -0.40 -0.97
CA LYS A 10 17.33 0.17 -0.34
C LYS A 10 17.17 0.26 1.19
N ASP A 11 16.09 0.85 1.66
CA ASP A 11 15.90 1.20 3.08
C ASP A 11 14.84 0.34 3.78
N LEU A 12 14.02 -0.43 3.03
CA LEU A 12 12.83 -1.10 3.55
C LEU A 12 12.83 -2.61 3.24
N VAL A 13 12.08 -3.33 4.07
CA VAL A 13 11.67 -4.71 3.83
C VAL A 13 10.13 -4.75 3.74
N LEU A 14 9.60 -5.39 2.72
CA LEU A 14 8.18 -5.72 2.59
C LEU A 14 8.05 -7.21 2.91
N ALA A 15 7.35 -7.57 3.97
CA ALA A 15 7.23 -8.96 4.39
C ALA A 15 5.86 -9.27 4.99
N LYS A 16 5.55 -10.57 5.09
CA LYS A 16 4.33 -11.04 5.75
C LYS A 16 4.35 -10.66 7.23
N ALA A 17 3.19 -10.24 7.74
CA ALA A 17 3.01 -9.84 9.13
C ALA A 17 3.14 -11.03 10.09
N LYS A 18 3.60 -10.74 11.31
CA LYS A 18 3.71 -11.68 12.42
C LYS A 18 3.07 -11.07 13.67
N MET A 19 2.73 -11.90 14.65
CA MET A 19 2.11 -11.41 15.88
C MET A 19 3.01 -10.48 16.70
N GLU A 20 4.32 -10.62 16.59
CA GLU A 20 5.34 -9.77 17.19
C GLU A 20 5.35 -8.33 16.66
N ASP A 21 4.71 -8.07 15.52
CA ASP A 21 4.62 -6.74 14.90
C ASP A 21 3.56 -5.84 15.56
N LEU A 22 2.74 -6.38 16.48
CA LEU A 22 1.56 -5.72 17.03
C LEU A 22 1.84 -4.30 17.53
N GLU A 23 2.82 -4.14 18.42
CA GLU A 23 3.12 -2.85 19.04
C GLU A 23 3.69 -1.87 18.01
N SER A 24 4.61 -2.31 17.16
CA SER A 24 5.25 -1.44 16.17
C SER A 24 4.26 -0.96 15.13
N ILE A 25 3.43 -1.83 14.55
CA ILE A 25 2.45 -1.43 13.53
C ILE A 25 1.32 -0.59 14.10
N TYR A 26 0.90 -0.86 15.36
CA TYR A 26 -0.08 -0.05 16.05
C TYR A 26 0.46 1.37 16.26
N ASN A 27 1.60 1.50 16.93
CA ASN A 27 2.18 2.80 17.31
C ASN A 27 2.65 3.62 16.10
N ASN A 28 3.18 2.97 15.08
CA ASN A 28 3.74 3.65 13.92
C ASN A 28 2.71 3.97 12.83
N TYR A 29 1.59 3.22 12.75
CA TYR A 29 0.70 3.35 11.60
C TYR A 29 -0.78 3.31 11.96
N TRP A 30 -1.27 2.30 12.72
CA TRP A 30 -2.70 2.06 12.83
C TRP A 30 -3.44 2.94 13.85
N CYS A 31 -2.75 3.58 14.81
CA CYS A 31 -3.38 4.48 15.78
C CYS A 31 -3.52 5.93 15.30
N SER A 32 -2.90 6.31 14.19
CA SER A 32 -2.81 7.71 13.75
C SER A 32 -4.01 8.16 12.92
N GLU A 33 -4.71 9.20 13.36
CA GLU A 33 -5.77 9.89 12.60
C GLU A 33 -5.22 10.54 11.33
N VAL A 34 -4.01 11.10 11.39
CA VAL A 34 -3.34 11.74 10.25
C VAL A 34 -3.09 10.70 9.17
N THR A 35 -2.59 9.54 9.55
CA THR A 35 -2.34 8.43 8.62
C THR A 35 -3.64 7.90 8.02
N ALA A 36 -4.71 7.78 8.83
CA ALA A 36 -6.01 7.27 8.40
C ALA A 36 -6.84 8.26 7.56
N LYS A 37 -6.41 9.54 7.47
CA LYS A 37 -7.19 10.61 6.84
C LYS A 37 -7.72 10.23 5.44
N TYR A 38 -6.87 9.66 4.59
CA TYR A 38 -7.21 9.27 3.22
C TYR A 38 -7.42 7.76 3.05
N MET A 39 -7.36 6.99 4.13
CA MET A 39 -7.51 5.54 4.10
C MET A 39 -8.97 5.11 4.26
N LEU A 40 -9.29 3.91 3.81
CA LEU A 40 -10.64 3.32 3.93
C LEU A 40 -10.93 2.75 5.33
N TRP A 41 -9.95 2.76 6.22
CA TRP A 41 -10.06 2.25 7.59
C TRP A 41 -10.00 3.39 8.62
N SER A 42 -10.58 3.15 9.80
CA SER A 42 -10.48 4.03 10.97
C SER A 42 -9.30 3.64 11.86
N PRO A 43 -8.67 4.61 12.57
CA PRO A 43 -7.63 4.30 13.52
C PRO A 43 -8.07 3.29 14.56
N GLN A 44 -7.17 2.41 14.96
CA GLN A 44 -7.40 1.48 16.06
C GLN A 44 -7.25 2.22 17.37
N LYS A 45 -8.21 2.06 18.28
CA LYS A 45 -8.28 2.83 19.53
C LYS A 45 -7.32 2.29 20.60
N ASN A 46 -7.00 1.00 20.53
CA ASN A 46 -6.18 0.30 21.50
C ASN A 46 -5.51 -0.94 20.89
N LEU A 47 -4.65 -1.57 21.67
CA LEU A 47 -3.91 -2.76 21.24
C LEU A 47 -4.81 -3.97 21.00
N ASP A 48 -5.97 -4.08 21.63
CA ASP A 48 -6.88 -5.22 21.40
C ASP A 48 -7.51 -5.12 20.01
N GLU A 49 -8.02 -3.95 19.63
CA GLU A 49 -8.50 -3.71 18.24
C GLU A 49 -7.39 -3.92 17.20
N ALA A 50 -6.17 -3.47 17.51
CA ALA A 50 -5.02 -3.66 16.64
C ALA A 50 -4.63 -5.14 16.53
N ARG A 51 -4.74 -5.92 17.61
CA ARG A 51 -4.50 -7.37 17.62
C ARG A 51 -5.48 -8.10 16.69
N ASP A 52 -6.76 -7.79 16.81
CA ASP A 52 -7.79 -8.38 15.94
C ASP A 52 -7.54 -8.04 14.46
N ARG A 53 -7.14 -6.80 14.20
CA ARG A 53 -6.75 -6.37 12.86
C ARG A 53 -5.51 -7.12 12.36
N LEU A 54 -4.49 -7.29 13.20
CA LEU A 54 -3.26 -8.00 12.84
C LEU A 54 -3.53 -9.46 12.49
N VAL A 55 -4.38 -10.14 13.26
CA VAL A 55 -4.81 -11.52 12.96
C VAL A 55 -5.49 -11.60 11.58
N ARG A 56 -6.40 -10.67 11.29
CA ARG A 56 -7.03 -10.58 9.95
C ARG A 56 -6.01 -10.30 8.85
N THR A 57 -5.05 -9.41 9.11
CA THR A 57 -3.97 -9.05 8.17
C THR A 57 -3.08 -10.26 7.87
N ILE A 58 -2.65 -11.01 8.89
CA ILE A 58 -1.86 -12.24 8.72
C ILE A 58 -2.62 -13.26 7.87
N ASN A 59 -3.91 -13.47 8.15
CA ASN A 59 -4.72 -14.41 7.38
C ASN A 59 -4.93 -13.94 5.93
N TYR A 60 -5.22 -12.66 5.72
CA TYR A 60 -5.36 -12.08 4.38
C TYR A 60 -4.07 -12.23 3.55
N GLN A 61 -2.92 -12.02 4.15
CA GLN A 61 -1.63 -12.09 3.49
C GLN A 61 -1.23 -13.50 3.02
N LYS A 62 -1.83 -14.57 3.55
CA LYS A 62 -1.54 -15.95 3.10
C LYS A 62 -1.87 -16.16 1.63
N GLU A 63 -2.97 -15.57 1.15
CA GLU A 63 -3.50 -15.78 -0.20
C GLU A 63 -3.38 -14.52 -1.09
N ASN A 64 -2.99 -13.38 -0.52
CA ASN A 64 -3.00 -12.10 -1.22
C ASN A 64 -1.62 -11.47 -1.31
N LEU A 65 -1.42 -10.68 -2.36
CA LEU A 65 -0.22 -9.88 -2.56
C LEU A 65 -0.26 -8.65 -1.64
N ALA A 66 0.08 -8.88 -0.39
CA ALA A 66 0.03 -7.87 0.67
C ALA A 66 1.17 -8.08 1.67
N PHE A 67 1.73 -6.97 2.16
CA PHE A 67 2.87 -6.94 3.07
C PHE A 67 2.70 -5.86 4.13
N LEU A 68 3.32 -6.05 5.29
CA LEU A 68 3.77 -4.94 6.12
C LEU A 68 5.10 -4.40 5.56
N ILE A 69 5.33 -3.12 5.82
CA ILE A 69 6.54 -2.40 5.43
C ILE A 69 7.37 -2.19 6.70
N TYR A 70 8.62 -2.65 6.68
CA TYR A 70 9.53 -2.54 7.81
C TYR A 70 10.70 -1.63 7.47
N ASP A 71 11.07 -0.75 8.39
CA ASP A 71 12.31 0.01 8.31
C ASP A 71 13.52 -0.90 8.58
N LYS A 72 14.52 -0.90 7.69
CA LYS A 72 15.70 -1.77 7.84
C LYS A 72 16.57 -1.41 9.05
N LYS A 73 16.53 -0.17 9.52
CA LYS A 73 17.33 0.31 10.65
C LYS A 73 16.73 -0.11 11.97
N THR A 74 15.43 0.16 12.17
CA THR A 74 14.75 -0.11 13.44
C THR A 74 14.17 -1.53 13.50
N LYS A 75 13.96 -2.19 12.36
CA LYS A 75 13.24 -3.46 12.20
C LYS A 75 11.75 -3.39 12.54
N GLU A 76 11.23 -2.20 12.76
CA GLU A 76 9.84 -1.97 13.11
C GLU A 76 8.94 -1.94 11.88
N ALA A 77 7.71 -2.42 12.04
CA ALA A 77 6.65 -2.25 11.05
C ALA A 77 6.17 -0.80 11.06
N ILE A 78 6.18 -0.15 9.89
CA ILE A 78 5.93 1.29 9.71
C ILE A 78 4.82 1.61 8.72
N GLY A 79 4.22 0.61 8.10
CA GLY A 79 3.19 0.78 7.09
C GLY A 79 2.75 -0.53 6.48
N GLN A 80 1.93 -0.41 5.43
CA GLN A 80 1.45 -1.57 4.69
C GLN A 80 1.28 -1.27 3.20
N VAL A 81 1.28 -2.31 2.37
CA VAL A 81 0.98 -2.26 0.96
C VAL A 81 0.24 -3.51 0.52
N ALA A 82 -0.73 -3.35 -0.38
CA ALA A 82 -1.44 -4.49 -0.95
C ALA A 82 -1.85 -4.20 -2.41
N PHE A 83 -1.83 -5.26 -3.22
CA PHE A 83 -2.37 -5.27 -4.59
C PHE A 83 -3.24 -6.50 -4.77
N VAL A 84 -4.19 -6.41 -5.70
CA VAL A 84 -5.05 -7.53 -6.08
C VAL A 84 -5.08 -7.65 -7.61
N GLU A 85 -5.09 -8.87 -8.10
CA GLU A 85 -5.37 -9.15 -9.49
C GLU A 85 -6.90 -9.10 -9.68
N ILE A 86 -7.37 -8.09 -10.42
CA ILE A 86 -8.80 -7.87 -10.70
C ILE A 86 -9.26 -8.59 -11.97
N GLU A 87 -8.35 -8.77 -12.92
CA GLU A 87 -8.51 -9.53 -14.15
C GLU A 87 -7.16 -10.16 -14.50
N ASN A 88 -7.13 -11.13 -15.41
CA ASN A 88 -5.89 -11.79 -15.80
C ASN A 88 -4.80 -10.80 -16.25
N GLY A 89 -3.76 -10.67 -15.45
CA GLY A 89 -2.64 -9.76 -15.69
C GLY A 89 -2.94 -8.28 -15.41
N ILE A 90 -4.09 -7.94 -14.81
CA ILE A 90 -4.44 -6.57 -14.42
C ILE A 90 -4.51 -6.48 -12.89
N TYR A 91 -3.67 -5.62 -12.31
CA TYR A 91 -3.55 -5.43 -10.88
C TYR A 91 -4.04 -4.05 -10.45
N GLU A 92 -4.61 -4.00 -9.26
CA GLU A 92 -5.06 -2.76 -8.61
C GLU A 92 -4.52 -2.67 -7.20
N ASP A 93 -4.09 -1.48 -6.77
CA ASP A 93 -3.68 -1.26 -5.39
C ASP A 93 -4.88 -1.32 -4.42
N ARG A 94 -4.66 -1.92 -3.27
CA ARG A 94 -5.61 -1.96 -2.14
C ARG A 94 -5.13 -1.10 -0.97
N GLY A 95 -4.23 -0.19 -1.26
CA GLY A 95 -3.66 0.79 -0.36
C GLY A 95 -2.17 0.60 -0.15
N LEU A 96 -1.45 1.71 -0.26
CA LEU A 96 -0.08 1.90 0.17
C LEU A 96 -0.08 3.03 1.19
N GLY A 97 0.38 2.77 2.39
CA GLY A 97 0.47 3.77 3.43
C GLY A 97 1.64 3.55 4.36
N LEU A 98 2.16 4.67 4.84
CA LEU A 98 3.25 4.76 5.81
C LEU A 98 2.78 5.60 6.99
N GLY A 99 3.27 5.31 8.18
CA GLY A 99 3.07 6.17 9.34
C GLY A 99 3.59 7.59 9.11
N GLU A 100 2.94 8.57 9.71
CA GLU A 100 3.22 10.00 9.48
C GLU A 100 4.69 10.38 9.70
N LYS A 101 5.37 9.74 10.65
CA LYS A 101 6.80 9.96 10.96
C LYS A 101 7.75 9.50 9.84
N PHE A 102 7.25 8.67 8.91
CA PHE A 102 8.05 8.04 7.85
C PHE A 102 7.76 8.61 6.47
N VAL A 103 6.82 9.55 6.35
CA VAL A 103 6.56 10.25 5.08
C VAL A 103 7.65 11.28 4.80
N GLY A 104 7.80 11.65 3.51
CA GLY A 104 8.83 12.64 3.12
C GLY A 104 10.23 12.06 2.88
N ASN A 105 10.50 10.80 3.24
CA ASN A 105 11.81 10.15 3.09
C ASN A 105 11.98 9.37 1.77
N GLY A 106 11.05 9.52 0.83
CA GLY A 106 11.07 8.75 -0.43
C GLY A 106 10.66 7.28 -0.29
N TYR A 107 10.23 6.84 0.90
CA TYR A 107 9.88 5.46 1.20
C TYR A 107 8.68 4.97 0.37
N GLY A 108 7.63 5.79 0.22
CA GLY A 108 6.47 5.43 -0.61
C GLY A 108 6.87 5.11 -2.06
N LYS A 109 7.79 5.91 -2.63
CA LYS A 109 8.33 5.67 -3.97
C LYS A 109 9.13 4.36 -4.04
N GLN A 110 9.94 4.04 -3.02
CA GLN A 110 10.67 2.78 -2.96
C GLN A 110 9.71 1.58 -2.92
N VAL A 111 8.68 1.65 -2.08
CA VAL A 111 7.65 0.60 -1.97
C VAL A 111 6.92 0.41 -3.28
N LEU A 112 6.39 1.50 -3.88
CA LEU A 112 5.64 1.39 -5.13
C LEU A 112 6.49 0.85 -6.27
N ASN A 113 7.72 1.33 -6.45
CA ASN A 113 8.61 0.80 -7.49
C ASN A 113 8.93 -0.69 -7.27
N CYS A 114 9.19 -1.11 -6.04
CA CYS A 114 9.47 -2.51 -5.70
C CYS A 114 8.25 -3.41 -6.00
N MET A 115 7.04 -2.95 -5.69
CA MET A 115 5.80 -3.67 -6.02
C MET A 115 5.58 -3.75 -7.54
N LEU A 116 5.76 -2.64 -8.27
CA LEU A 116 5.63 -2.61 -9.73
C LEU A 116 6.65 -3.56 -10.38
N GLU A 117 7.90 -3.56 -9.91
CA GLU A 117 8.94 -4.46 -10.41
C GLU A 117 8.53 -5.93 -10.24
N TYR A 118 8.07 -6.32 -9.06
CA TYR A 118 7.60 -7.67 -8.81
C TYR A 118 6.36 -8.02 -9.65
N ILE A 119 5.37 -7.12 -9.73
CA ILE A 119 4.13 -7.34 -10.47
C ILE A 119 4.40 -7.47 -11.98
N PHE A 120 5.23 -6.61 -12.57
CA PHE A 120 5.53 -6.69 -13.99
C PHE A 120 6.51 -7.82 -14.34
N ASN A 121 7.59 -7.98 -13.58
CA ASN A 121 8.66 -8.89 -13.95
C ASN A 121 8.42 -10.34 -13.50
N SER A 122 7.81 -10.53 -12.32
CA SER A 122 7.60 -11.87 -11.76
C SER A 122 6.18 -12.40 -11.98
N LEU A 123 5.16 -11.54 -11.91
CA LEU A 123 3.76 -11.93 -12.12
C LEU A 123 3.28 -11.70 -13.56
N ASN A 124 4.15 -11.16 -14.41
CA ASN A 124 3.88 -10.94 -15.83
C ASN A 124 2.64 -10.08 -16.12
N ALA A 125 2.36 -9.09 -15.27
CA ALA A 125 1.21 -8.20 -15.42
C ALA A 125 1.24 -7.41 -16.73
N GLN A 126 0.08 -7.08 -17.26
CA GLN A 126 -0.10 -6.24 -18.44
C GLN A 126 -0.38 -4.79 -18.04
N LYS A 127 -1.01 -4.59 -16.88
CA LYS A 127 -1.43 -3.28 -16.41
C LYS A 127 -1.54 -3.21 -14.89
N VAL A 128 -1.20 -2.06 -14.32
CA VAL A 128 -1.39 -1.77 -12.89
C VAL A 128 -2.13 -0.45 -12.74
N TYR A 129 -3.17 -0.47 -11.91
CA TYR A 129 -3.91 0.71 -11.48
C TYR A 129 -3.55 1.05 -10.04
N CYS A 130 -3.39 2.35 -9.77
CA CYS A 130 -3.33 2.91 -8.43
C CYS A 130 -4.29 4.08 -8.32
N SER A 131 -4.80 4.32 -7.12
CA SER A 131 -5.73 5.42 -6.90
C SER A 131 -5.40 6.21 -5.63
N CYS A 132 -5.86 7.45 -5.56
CA CYS A 132 -5.80 8.24 -4.33
C CYS A 132 -6.91 9.28 -4.31
N HIS A 133 -7.26 9.75 -3.10
CA HIS A 133 -8.10 10.94 -2.94
C HIS A 133 -7.51 12.11 -3.70
N THR A 134 -8.31 12.87 -4.46
CA THR A 134 -7.83 14.00 -5.29
C THR A 134 -7.03 15.02 -4.47
N ASP A 135 -7.41 15.25 -3.20
CA ASP A 135 -6.67 16.15 -2.31
C ASP A 135 -5.38 15.56 -1.74
N ASN A 136 -5.11 14.26 -1.97
CA ASN A 136 -3.87 13.62 -1.54
C ASN A 136 -2.74 13.87 -2.57
N ILE A 137 -2.35 15.13 -2.70
CA ILE A 137 -1.33 15.57 -3.66
C ILE A 137 0.00 14.81 -3.52
N PRO A 138 0.49 14.52 -2.28
CA PRO A 138 1.71 13.71 -2.13
C PRO A 138 1.60 12.32 -2.76
N SER A 139 0.47 11.64 -2.59
CA SER A 139 0.23 10.32 -3.21
C SER A 139 0.18 10.41 -4.73
N ALA A 140 -0.54 11.38 -5.28
CA ALA A 140 -0.60 11.62 -6.72
C ALA A 140 0.80 11.84 -7.33
N ARG A 141 1.60 12.72 -6.72
CA ARG A 141 2.98 12.98 -7.16
C ARG A 141 3.87 11.75 -7.07
N MET A 142 3.75 10.98 -6.00
CA MET A 142 4.50 9.73 -5.81
C MET A 142 4.17 8.74 -6.93
N GLN A 143 2.89 8.50 -7.22
CA GLN A 143 2.44 7.62 -8.28
C GLN A 143 2.98 8.04 -9.65
N MET A 144 2.84 9.32 -10.01
CA MET A 144 3.38 9.86 -11.26
C MET A 144 4.91 9.74 -11.33
N SER A 145 5.62 9.94 -10.22
CA SER A 145 7.09 9.78 -10.17
C SER A 145 7.55 8.33 -10.32
N CYS A 146 6.64 7.37 -10.15
CA CYS A 146 6.82 5.94 -10.43
C CYS A 146 6.34 5.56 -11.84
N GLY A 147 6.09 6.52 -12.73
CA GLY A 147 5.73 6.29 -14.13
C GLY A 147 4.26 6.03 -14.39
N LEU A 148 3.40 6.09 -13.37
CA LEU A 148 1.95 6.01 -13.59
C LEU A 148 1.44 7.31 -14.21
N LYS A 149 0.46 7.21 -15.09
CA LYS A 149 -0.19 8.33 -15.77
C LYS A 149 -1.62 8.48 -15.25
N TYR A 150 -2.06 9.71 -15.05
CA TYR A 150 -3.48 9.98 -14.74
C TYR A 150 -4.38 9.37 -15.83
N SER A 151 -5.43 8.72 -15.41
CA SER A 151 -6.42 8.10 -16.29
C SER A 151 -7.76 8.83 -16.21
N HIS A 152 -8.42 8.77 -15.08
CA HIS A 152 -9.73 9.35 -14.85
C HIS A 152 -9.99 9.55 -13.36
N SER A 153 -11.09 10.24 -13.03
CA SER A 153 -11.57 10.34 -11.65
C SER A 153 -12.95 9.73 -11.51
N ILE A 154 -13.22 9.19 -10.33
CA ILE A 154 -14.53 8.66 -9.94
C ILE A 154 -14.95 9.23 -8.58
N MET A 155 -16.25 9.22 -8.30
CA MET A 155 -16.76 9.48 -6.95
C MET A 155 -16.79 8.18 -6.17
N VAL A 156 -16.25 8.20 -4.95
CA VAL A 156 -16.19 7.04 -4.05
C VAL A 156 -16.80 7.43 -2.71
N THR A 157 -17.64 6.58 -2.15
CA THR A 157 -18.14 6.73 -0.78
C THR A 157 -17.43 5.73 0.12
N ARG A 158 -16.81 6.22 1.21
CA ARG A 158 -16.12 5.37 2.21
C ARG A 158 -17.10 4.87 3.25
N ASP A 159 -17.03 3.58 3.58
CA ASP A 159 -17.92 2.97 4.57
C ASP A 159 -17.67 3.49 6.00
N LYS A 160 -16.42 3.86 6.34
CA LYS A 160 -16.04 4.25 7.70
C LYS A 160 -16.73 5.51 8.22
N ASP A 161 -17.12 6.43 7.35
CA ASP A 161 -17.69 7.74 7.70
C ASP A 161 -18.74 8.23 6.69
N LEU A 162 -19.09 7.40 5.70
CA LEU A 162 -20.01 7.69 4.60
C LEU A 162 -19.63 8.95 3.79
N LEU A 163 -18.38 9.38 3.88
CA LEU A 163 -17.87 10.51 3.11
C LEU A 163 -17.74 10.14 1.64
N THR A 164 -18.40 10.93 0.78
CA THR A 164 -18.20 10.84 -0.66
C THR A 164 -17.12 11.81 -1.11
N TYR A 165 -16.13 11.32 -1.82
CA TYR A 165 -14.99 12.11 -2.29
C TYR A 165 -14.61 11.74 -3.72
N LYS A 166 -13.88 12.61 -4.38
CA LYS A 166 -13.31 12.36 -5.70
C LYS A 166 -11.99 11.60 -5.56
N SER A 167 -11.88 10.46 -6.25
CA SER A 167 -10.68 9.63 -6.33
C SER A 167 -10.08 9.72 -7.73
N ASP A 168 -8.81 10.04 -7.82
CA ASP A 168 -8.05 10.05 -9.06
C ASP A 168 -7.39 8.69 -9.27
N ASN A 169 -7.55 8.16 -10.48
CA ASN A 169 -7.00 6.88 -10.90
C ASN A 169 -5.80 7.08 -11.83
N TYR A 170 -4.75 6.35 -11.58
CA TYR A 170 -3.51 6.35 -12.35
C TYR A 170 -3.24 4.95 -12.88
N VAL A 171 -2.60 4.87 -14.03
CA VAL A 171 -2.33 3.60 -14.70
C VAL A 171 -0.91 3.57 -15.26
N ILE A 172 -0.28 2.40 -15.21
CA ILE A 172 0.93 2.07 -15.95
C ILE A 172 0.73 0.74 -16.68
N THR A 173 1.10 0.73 -17.96
CA THR A 173 1.03 -0.47 -18.80
C THR A 173 2.38 -1.18 -18.85
N ARG A 174 2.41 -2.44 -19.32
CA ARG A 174 3.65 -3.16 -19.58
C ARG A 174 4.55 -2.42 -20.58
N GLU A 175 3.96 -1.80 -21.59
CA GLU A 175 4.70 -1.01 -22.57
C GLU A 175 5.36 0.20 -21.91
N ASP A 176 4.64 0.95 -21.07
CA ASP A 176 5.21 2.06 -20.30
C ASP A 176 6.32 1.58 -19.36
N TRP A 177 6.12 0.43 -18.70
CA TRP A 177 7.10 -0.19 -17.81
C TRP A 177 8.39 -0.55 -18.54
N SER A 178 8.30 -1.17 -19.72
CA SER A 178 9.47 -1.64 -20.50
C SER A 178 10.30 -0.50 -21.12
N ARG A 179 9.80 0.73 -21.13
CA ARG A 179 10.49 1.93 -21.63
C ARG A 179 11.20 2.74 -20.53
N ARG A 180 11.22 2.26 -19.31
CA ARG A 180 11.79 2.99 -18.13
C ARG A 180 13.29 2.80 -17.99
#